data_c3aba2950e5949ee2bd261dc5cb0db65
#
_entry.id   c3aba2950e5949ee2bd261dc5cb0db65
#
_cell.length_a   1.000
_cell.length_b   1.000
_cell.length_c   1.000
_cell.angle_alpha   90.00
_cell.angle_beta   90.00
_cell.angle_gamma   90.00
#
_symmetry.space_group_name_H-M   'P 1'
#
loop_
_entity.id
_entity.type
_entity.pdbx_description
1 polymer ?
#
loop_
_entity_poly.entity_id
_entity_poly.type
_entity_poly.pdbx_seq_one_letter_code
_entity_poly.pdbx_strand_id
1 'polypeptide(L)'
;CSANLPISDDIDPAQTDDNYPGKQFGVAAYSGNSGTQSIDLGFKPDLIWTKIRVASDSRIVDSTRGTDSYLISNTSAGESTVSTGVTAFTTTGYNLGSDGIYNGSSYTYVSWNWRCNGGSTSSNSDGDITSTVQANQEAGFSIMKWTGNGSSNQTIGHGLGAVPDIWMVKNIDSSGDWRVGLNTTAGAAFNSLSG
;
A
#
# COMPACT_ATOMS: atom_id res chain seq x y z
N CYS A 1 -36.72 23.05 25.01
CA CYS A 1 -36.67 21.71 24.47
C CYS A 1 -35.77 21.66 23.27
N SER A 2 -34.98 20.59 23.19
CA SER A 2 -34.15 20.12 22.09
C SER A 2 -32.83 20.84 21.91
N ALA A 3 -31.89 20.44 22.69
CA ALA A 3 -30.52 20.36 22.21
C ALA A 3 -30.52 19.43 20.99
N ASN A 4 -30.17 19.94 19.84
CA ASN A 4 -29.85 19.18 18.67
C ASN A 4 -28.41 18.61 18.93
N LEU A 5 -28.33 17.57 19.75
CA LEU A 5 -27.09 16.85 19.91
C LEU A 5 -26.82 16.14 18.58
N PRO A 6 -25.68 16.33 17.96
CA PRO A 6 -25.29 15.52 16.81
C PRO A 6 -25.27 14.06 17.25
N ILE A 7 -26.14 13.26 16.66
CA ILE A 7 -26.33 11.83 16.98
C ILE A 7 -25.03 11.05 16.76
N SER A 8 -24.08 11.59 16.02
CA SER A 8 -22.80 10.94 15.74
C SER A 8 -21.82 10.92 16.91
N ASP A 9 -21.85 11.92 17.80
CA ASP A 9 -20.86 12.02 18.89
C ASP A 9 -21.21 11.15 20.11
N ASP A 10 -22.45 10.65 20.18
CA ASP A 10 -22.97 9.92 21.35
C ASP A 10 -23.08 8.40 21.13
N ILE A 11 -22.85 7.91 19.90
CA ILE A 11 -23.02 6.49 19.51
C ILE A 11 -21.72 5.87 19.05
N ASP A 12 -20.78 6.65 18.51
CA ASP A 12 -19.45 6.15 18.15
C ASP A 12 -18.47 6.32 19.31
N PRO A 13 -17.69 5.28 19.63
CA PRO A 13 -16.54 5.46 20.51
C PRO A 13 -15.67 6.58 19.95
N ALA A 14 -15.12 7.42 20.83
CA ALA A 14 -14.28 8.55 20.45
C ALA A 14 -13.22 8.12 19.43
N GLN A 15 -13.43 8.45 18.18
CA GLN A 15 -12.50 8.12 17.10
C GLN A 15 -11.28 9.00 17.27
N THR A 16 -10.13 8.37 17.40
CA THR A 16 -8.85 9.08 17.34
C THR A 16 -8.46 9.31 15.88
N ASP A 17 -7.55 10.26 15.61
CA ASP A 17 -6.99 10.44 14.26
C ASP A 17 -6.37 9.16 13.70
N ASP A 18 -5.99 8.22 14.57
CA ASP A 18 -5.34 6.98 14.19
C ASP A 18 -6.32 5.87 13.77
N ASN A 19 -7.56 5.86 14.25
CA ASN A 19 -8.55 4.84 13.88
C ASN A 19 -9.69 5.33 12.98
N TYR A 20 -9.71 6.62 12.61
CA TYR A 20 -10.70 7.17 11.69
C TYR A 20 -10.52 6.57 10.27
N PRO A 21 -11.55 5.93 9.66
CA PRO A 21 -11.41 5.26 8.37
C PRO A 21 -10.86 6.15 7.26
N GLY A 22 -11.22 7.42 7.21
CA GLY A 22 -10.71 8.40 6.25
C GLY A 22 -9.23 8.76 6.43
N LYS A 23 -8.59 8.29 7.52
CA LYS A 23 -7.15 8.40 7.77
C LYS A 23 -6.39 7.10 7.51
N GLN A 24 -7.09 6.02 7.14
CA GLN A 24 -6.50 4.71 6.89
C GLN A 24 -6.38 4.39 5.41
N PHE A 25 -7.32 4.91 4.62
CA PHE A 25 -7.37 4.72 3.17
C PHE A 25 -7.91 5.97 2.49
N GLY A 26 -7.32 6.33 1.35
CA GLY A 26 -7.77 7.46 0.55
C GLY A 26 -7.52 7.26 -0.94
N VAL A 27 -8.34 7.89 -1.75
CA VAL A 27 -8.21 7.91 -3.21
C VAL A 27 -7.97 9.35 -3.66
N ALA A 28 -6.93 9.56 -4.47
CA ALA A 28 -6.68 10.85 -5.10
C ALA A 28 -6.78 10.74 -6.63
N ALA A 29 -7.46 11.70 -7.24
CA ALA A 29 -7.47 11.92 -8.68
C ALA A 29 -6.80 13.27 -8.96
N TYR A 30 -5.81 13.28 -9.84
CA TYR A 30 -5.05 14.50 -10.12
C TYR A 30 -4.60 14.59 -11.59
N SER A 31 -4.25 15.80 -12.01
CA SER A 31 -3.60 16.04 -13.30
C SER A 31 -2.10 16.21 -13.10
N GLY A 32 -1.31 15.62 -13.97
CA GLY A 32 0.13 15.77 -13.93
C GLY A 32 0.59 17.15 -14.39
N ASN A 33 1.78 17.58 -13.96
CA ASN A 33 2.37 18.86 -14.31
C ASN A 33 3.82 18.77 -14.85
N SER A 34 4.38 17.57 -14.97
CA SER A 34 5.78 17.28 -15.38
C SER A 34 6.85 17.97 -14.52
N GLY A 35 6.49 18.45 -13.34
CA GLY A 35 7.35 19.10 -12.37
C GLY A 35 7.29 18.43 -11.02
N THR A 36 7.40 19.21 -9.96
CA THR A 36 7.13 18.74 -8.60
C THR A 36 5.66 19.00 -8.25
N GLN A 37 5.02 18.06 -7.57
CA GLN A 37 3.62 18.16 -7.15
C GLN A 37 3.42 17.45 -5.82
N SER A 38 2.61 18.03 -4.94
CA SER A 38 2.20 17.39 -3.69
C SER A 38 0.75 16.92 -3.81
N ILE A 39 0.49 15.68 -3.40
CA ILE A 39 -0.85 15.10 -3.32
C ILE A 39 -1.22 15.00 -1.85
N ASP A 40 -2.24 15.74 -1.45
CA ASP A 40 -2.75 15.76 -0.08
C ASP A 40 -3.87 14.73 0.09
N LEU A 41 -3.77 13.91 1.12
CA LEU A 41 -4.72 12.87 1.50
C LEU A 41 -5.30 13.12 2.90
N GLY A 42 -4.73 14.09 3.63
CA GLY A 42 -5.00 14.33 5.04
C GLY A 42 -4.37 13.29 5.99
N PHE A 43 -3.57 12.35 5.48
CA PHE A 43 -2.80 11.37 6.25
C PHE A 43 -1.53 10.96 5.50
N LYS A 44 -0.57 10.39 6.23
CA LYS A 44 0.66 9.81 5.63
C LYS A 44 0.36 8.44 5.05
N PRO A 45 0.43 8.24 3.72
CA PRO A 45 0.31 6.90 3.13
C PRO A 45 1.60 6.11 3.34
N ASP A 46 1.49 4.80 3.36
CA ASP A 46 2.61 3.85 3.36
C ASP A 46 2.63 2.97 2.12
N LEU A 47 1.50 2.85 1.42
CA LEU A 47 1.42 2.23 0.10
C LEU A 47 0.63 3.14 -0.83
N ILE A 48 1.20 3.36 -2.02
CA ILE A 48 0.61 4.13 -3.11
C ILE A 48 0.50 3.21 -4.33
N TRP A 49 -0.70 2.98 -4.80
CA TRP A 49 -0.97 2.27 -6.06
C TRP A 49 -1.48 3.28 -7.07
N THR A 50 -0.66 3.62 -8.06
CA THR A 50 -0.96 4.66 -9.04
C THR A 50 -1.26 4.08 -10.42
N LYS A 51 -2.27 4.66 -11.08
CA LYS A 51 -2.64 4.37 -12.48
C LYS A 51 -2.79 5.68 -13.25
N ILE A 52 -2.06 5.78 -14.37
CA ILE A 52 -2.29 6.78 -15.40
C ILE A 52 -3.52 6.38 -16.24
N ARG A 53 -4.33 7.34 -16.69
CA ARG A 53 -5.60 7.08 -17.37
C ARG A 53 -5.46 6.50 -18.78
N VAL A 54 -4.32 6.64 -19.41
CA VAL A 54 -4.02 6.06 -20.73
C VAL A 54 -3.53 4.61 -20.61
N ALA A 55 -3.39 3.92 -21.76
CA ALA A 55 -2.80 2.59 -21.82
C ALA A 55 -1.32 2.65 -21.36
N SER A 56 -1.06 2.22 -20.16
CA SER A 56 0.27 2.16 -19.52
C SER A 56 0.18 1.30 -18.27
N ASP A 57 1.32 1.02 -17.67
CA ASP A 57 1.42 0.20 -16.45
C ASP A 57 0.87 0.91 -15.21
N SER A 58 0.45 0.10 -14.24
CA SER A 58 0.09 0.55 -12.89
C SER A 58 1.26 0.28 -11.95
N ARG A 59 1.62 1.25 -11.12
CA ARG A 59 2.78 1.15 -10.24
C ARG A 59 2.39 1.15 -8.77
N ILE A 60 3.13 0.34 -7.99
CA ILE A 60 3.01 0.25 -6.54
C ILE A 60 4.34 0.69 -5.92
N VAL A 61 4.27 1.69 -5.04
CA VAL A 61 5.37 2.18 -4.22
C VAL A 61 4.97 2.07 -2.77
N ASP A 62 5.87 1.63 -1.90
CA ASP A 62 5.60 1.57 -0.46
C ASP A 62 6.78 2.06 0.38
N SER A 63 6.47 2.50 1.60
CA SER A 63 7.43 3.09 2.52
C SER A 63 8.39 2.06 3.15
N THR A 64 8.12 0.76 3.02
CA THR A 64 9.03 -0.31 3.47
C THR A 64 10.20 -0.49 2.52
N ARG A 65 9.98 -0.30 1.21
CA ARG A 65 11.02 -0.40 0.17
C ARG A 65 11.65 0.95 -0.18
N GLY A 66 10.97 2.04 0.16
CA GLY A 66 11.43 3.40 -0.11
C GLY A 66 10.75 4.02 -1.34
N THR A 67 11.01 5.30 -1.56
CA THR A 67 10.36 6.09 -2.62
C THR A 67 10.81 5.73 -4.03
N ASP A 68 12.05 5.30 -4.18
CA ASP A 68 12.64 5.03 -5.49
C ASP A 68 12.23 3.67 -6.07
N SER A 69 11.86 2.72 -5.19
CA SER A 69 11.51 1.36 -5.57
C SER A 69 10.04 1.23 -5.95
N TYR A 70 9.77 0.65 -7.10
CA TYR A 70 8.40 0.36 -7.52
C TYR A 70 8.23 -1.04 -8.11
N LEU A 71 7.02 -1.55 -8.00
CA LEU A 71 6.55 -2.75 -8.69
C LEU A 71 5.47 -2.38 -9.71
N ILE A 72 5.38 -3.16 -10.78
CA ILE A 72 4.32 -3.03 -11.78
C ILE A 72 3.27 -4.09 -11.49
N SER A 73 2.04 -3.68 -11.18
CA SER A 73 0.99 -4.59 -10.73
C SER A 73 0.38 -5.44 -11.84
N ASN A 74 0.56 -5.06 -13.10
CA ASN A 74 0.00 -5.71 -14.27
C ASN A 74 1.05 -6.43 -15.13
N THR A 75 2.24 -6.69 -14.58
CA THR A 75 3.30 -7.46 -15.25
C THR A 75 3.99 -8.41 -14.28
N SER A 76 4.77 -9.34 -14.83
CA SER A 76 5.62 -10.24 -14.05
C SER A 76 6.99 -9.65 -13.68
N ALA A 77 7.33 -8.44 -14.10
CA ALA A 77 8.62 -7.80 -13.83
C ALA A 77 8.95 -7.75 -12.32
N GLY A 78 10.20 -7.89 -11.97
CA GLY A 78 10.71 -7.65 -10.62
C GLY A 78 10.70 -6.15 -10.25
N GLU A 79 11.31 -5.82 -9.11
CA GLU A 79 11.44 -4.44 -8.67
C GLU A 79 12.28 -3.62 -9.65
N SER A 80 11.88 -2.37 -9.85
CA SER A 80 12.62 -1.37 -10.61
C SER A 80 12.71 -0.08 -9.82
N THR A 81 13.58 0.84 -10.25
CA THR A 81 13.82 2.10 -9.52
C THR A 81 13.61 3.32 -10.41
N VAL A 82 13.08 4.39 -9.81
CA VAL A 82 12.97 5.72 -10.41
C VAL A 82 12.97 6.79 -9.31
N SER A 83 13.94 7.67 -9.30
CA SER A 83 14.08 8.72 -8.28
C SER A 83 13.21 9.96 -8.53
N THR A 84 12.59 10.07 -9.70
CA THR A 84 11.73 11.20 -10.10
C THR A 84 10.23 10.85 -10.11
N GLY A 85 9.87 9.68 -9.59
CA GLY A 85 8.49 9.23 -9.40
C GLY A 85 7.87 9.80 -8.11
N VAL A 86 7.61 8.94 -7.14
CA VAL A 86 7.31 9.36 -5.76
C VAL A 86 8.60 9.80 -5.11
N THR A 87 8.67 11.02 -4.59
CA THR A 87 9.91 11.59 -4.02
C THR A 87 9.90 11.68 -2.50
N ALA A 88 8.72 11.67 -1.89
CA ALA A 88 8.58 11.63 -0.43
C ALA A 88 7.20 11.14 -0.01
N PHE A 89 7.14 10.41 1.11
CA PHE A 89 5.93 10.21 1.90
C PHE A 89 5.88 11.32 2.95
N THR A 90 4.86 12.20 2.89
CA THR A 90 4.72 13.34 3.80
C THR A 90 3.69 13.04 4.91
N THR A 91 3.58 13.91 5.89
CA THR A 91 2.63 13.74 7.00
C THR A 91 1.16 13.72 6.56
N THR A 92 0.85 14.36 5.42
CA THR A 92 -0.52 14.47 4.93
C THR A 92 -0.73 13.88 3.54
N GLY A 93 0.30 13.23 2.95
CA GLY A 93 0.21 12.69 1.59
C GLY A 93 1.56 12.27 1.05
N TYR A 94 1.84 12.61 -0.20
CA TYR A 94 3.11 12.30 -0.85
C TYR A 94 3.49 13.34 -1.91
N ASN A 95 4.79 13.41 -2.22
CA ASN A 95 5.31 14.28 -3.27
C ASN A 95 5.68 13.48 -4.52
N LEU A 96 5.43 14.08 -5.66
CA LEU A 96 5.80 13.58 -6.98
C LEU A 96 6.91 14.44 -7.59
N GLY A 97 7.79 13.80 -8.34
CA GLY A 97 8.75 14.45 -9.24
C GLY A 97 8.23 14.53 -10.67
N SER A 98 9.13 14.55 -11.63
CA SER A 98 8.84 14.80 -13.04
C SER A 98 8.59 13.54 -13.88
N ASP A 99 8.62 12.34 -13.31
CA ASP A 99 8.41 11.10 -14.07
C ASP A 99 7.02 11.06 -14.72
N GLY A 100 6.98 10.83 -16.04
CA GLY A 100 5.77 10.92 -16.83
C GLY A 100 4.72 9.85 -16.51
N ILE A 101 5.12 8.71 -15.91
CA ILE A 101 4.16 7.67 -15.48
C ILE A 101 3.42 8.09 -14.21
N TYR A 102 4.00 8.97 -13.40
CA TYR A 102 3.38 9.49 -12.18
C TYR A 102 2.83 10.91 -12.34
N ASN A 103 3.45 11.75 -13.21
CA ASN A 103 3.18 13.19 -13.21
C ASN A 103 3.33 13.89 -14.57
N GLY A 104 3.13 13.20 -15.69
CA GLY A 104 3.19 13.82 -17.03
C GLY A 104 2.09 14.85 -17.25
N SER A 105 2.41 16.06 -17.74
CA SER A 105 1.51 17.22 -17.82
C SER A 105 0.29 17.06 -18.73
N SER A 106 0.28 16.07 -19.60
CA SER A 106 -0.85 15.82 -20.52
C SER A 106 -1.81 14.74 -20.02
N TYR A 107 -1.59 14.22 -18.81
CA TYR A 107 -2.30 13.04 -18.31
C TYR A 107 -2.97 13.27 -16.98
N THR A 108 -4.01 12.47 -16.76
CA THR A 108 -4.70 12.38 -15.46
C THR A 108 -4.43 11.02 -14.83
N TYR A 109 -4.44 11.01 -13.51
CA TYR A 109 -4.06 9.87 -12.70
C TYR A 109 -5.10 9.59 -11.62
N VAL A 110 -5.10 8.38 -11.13
CA VAL A 110 -5.74 7.99 -9.89
C VAL A 110 -4.73 7.25 -9.02
N SER A 111 -4.75 7.47 -7.72
CA SER A 111 -4.01 6.68 -6.76
C SER A 111 -4.91 6.18 -5.65
N TRP A 112 -4.69 4.94 -5.25
CA TRP A 112 -5.24 4.32 -4.04
C TRP A 112 -4.12 4.26 -3.01
N ASN A 113 -4.41 4.71 -1.80
CA ASN A 113 -3.40 4.98 -0.81
C ASN A 113 -3.80 4.37 0.52
N TRP A 114 -2.92 3.59 1.12
CA TRP A 114 -3.14 2.95 2.42
C TRP A 114 -2.15 3.47 3.45
N ARG A 115 -2.62 3.74 4.64
CA ARG A 115 -1.78 3.99 5.81
C ARG A 115 -1.43 2.66 6.46
N CYS A 116 -0.16 2.52 6.85
CA CYS A 116 0.31 1.42 7.67
C CYS A 116 0.89 1.96 8.99
N ASN A 117 2.18 1.88 9.19
CA ASN A 117 2.85 2.31 10.42
C ASN A 117 3.81 3.50 10.20
N GLY A 118 3.48 4.36 9.24
CA GLY A 118 4.25 5.58 8.94
C GLY A 118 5.68 5.32 8.43
N GLY A 119 5.93 4.15 7.84
CA GLY A 119 7.24 3.70 7.39
C GLY A 119 8.10 3.05 8.49
N SER A 120 7.60 2.98 9.73
CA SER A 120 8.32 2.32 10.82
C SER A 120 8.15 0.81 10.72
N THR A 121 9.26 0.10 10.58
CA THR A 121 9.31 -1.35 10.45
C THR A 121 9.87 -2.02 11.69
N SER A 122 9.50 -3.27 11.92
CA SER A 122 10.05 -4.14 12.96
C SER A 122 10.38 -5.51 12.37
N SER A 123 11.27 -6.24 13.05
CA SER A 123 11.51 -7.65 12.76
C SER A 123 10.36 -8.49 13.34
N ASN A 124 9.83 -9.40 12.55
CA ASN A 124 8.80 -10.35 13.00
C ASN A 124 9.29 -11.77 12.78
N SER A 125 9.33 -12.56 13.85
CA SER A 125 9.78 -13.96 13.88
C SER A 125 8.66 -14.93 14.26
N ASP A 126 7.39 -14.53 14.10
CA ASP A 126 6.24 -15.40 14.42
C ASP A 126 6.07 -16.55 13.42
N GLY A 127 6.73 -16.46 12.25
CA GLY A 127 6.77 -17.50 11.22
C GLY A 127 8.13 -18.22 11.16
N ASP A 128 8.21 -19.22 10.30
CA ASP A 128 9.46 -19.96 10.04
C ASP A 128 10.54 -19.08 9.39
N ILE A 129 10.12 -18.04 8.66
CA ILE A 129 11.00 -17.04 8.07
C ILE A 129 10.75 -15.70 8.75
N THR A 130 11.83 -15.10 9.27
CA THR A 130 11.79 -13.75 9.81
C THR A 130 11.50 -12.75 8.71
N SER A 131 10.53 -11.88 8.94
CA SER A 131 10.16 -10.79 8.04
C SER A 131 10.47 -9.41 8.62
N THR A 132 10.67 -8.43 7.75
CA THR A 132 10.58 -7.01 8.10
C THR A 132 9.15 -6.58 7.82
N VAL A 133 8.45 -6.13 8.86
CA VAL A 133 7.02 -5.80 8.78
C VAL A 133 6.73 -4.39 9.29
N GLN A 134 5.82 -3.71 8.64
CA GLN A 134 5.04 -2.65 9.24
C GLN A 134 3.57 -3.07 9.22
N ALA A 135 2.88 -2.92 10.34
CA ALA A 135 1.50 -3.34 10.49
C ALA A 135 0.68 -2.24 11.16
N ASN A 136 -0.52 -2.04 10.65
CA ASN A 136 -1.57 -1.25 11.24
C ASN A 136 -2.74 -2.19 11.58
N GLN A 137 -2.79 -2.63 12.83
CA GLN A 137 -3.81 -3.57 13.29
C GLN A 137 -5.22 -2.96 13.28
N GLU A 138 -5.33 -1.66 13.53
CA GLU A 138 -6.60 -0.91 13.50
C GLU A 138 -7.20 -0.89 12.08
N ALA A 139 -6.36 -0.68 11.07
CA ALA A 139 -6.77 -0.69 9.67
C ALA A 139 -6.82 -2.12 9.07
N GLY A 140 -6.30 -3.12 9.76
CA GLY A 140 -6.15 -4.47 9.23
C GLY A 140 -5.21 -4.57 8.03
N PHE A 141 -4.18 -3.71 7.97
CA PHE A 141 -3.27 -3.62 6.83
C PHE A 141 -1.80 -3.76 7.24
N SER A 142 -1.03 -4.59 6.51
CA SER A 142 0.41 -4.73 6.73
C SER A 142 1.19 -4.85 5.43
N ILE A 143 2.44 -4.39 5.47
CA ILE A 143 3.43 -4.53 4.39
C ILE A 143 4.61 -5.33 4.95
N MET A 144 5.00 -6.39 4.25
CA MET A 144 6.06 -7.29 4.68
C MET A 144 7.09 -7.47 3.59
N LYS A 145 8.35 -7.60 4.03
CA LYS A 145 9.47 -8.00 3.17
C LYS A 145 10.23 -9.13 3.86
N TRP A 146 10.60 -10.17 3.10
CA TRP A 146 11.39 -11.29 3.61
C TRP A 146 12.28 -11.89 2.53
N THR A 147 13.26 -12.67 2.92
CA THR A 147 14.09 -13.46 2.03
C THR A 147 13.69 -14.92 2.13
N GLY A 148 13.35 -15.53 1.00
CA GLY A 148 13.03 -16.96 0.95
C GLY A 148 14.23 -17.82 1.29
N ASN A 149 13.99 -18.95 1.97
CA ASN A 149 15.03 -19.92 2.36
C ASN A 149 15.09 -21.17 1.47
N GLY A 150 14.27 -21.23 0.41
CA GLY A 150 14.18 -22.35 -0.52
C GLY A 150 13.43 -23.57 -0.01
N SER A 151 12.89 -23.53 1.21
CA SER A 151 12.10 -24.62 1.78
C SER A 151 10.62 -24.46 1.44
N SER A 152 9.90 -25.58 1.33
CA SER A 152 8.44 -25.58 1.13
C SER A 152 7.68 -25.42 2.45
N ASN A 153 6.41 -25.00 2.35
CA ASN A 153 5.47 -24.89 3.49
C ASN A 153 5.94 -23.97 4.63
N GLN A 154 6.64 -22.89 4.29
CA GLN A 154 7.11 -21.93 5.28
C GLN A 154 6.03 -20.90 5.61
N THR A 155 6.00 -20.49 6.86
CA THR A 155 5.12 -19.44 7.39
C THR A 155 5.87 -18.13 7.56
N ILE A 156 5.15 -17.00 7.46
CA ILE A 156 5.70 -15.65 7.59
C ILE A 156 4.76 -14.85 8.49
N GLY A 157 5.33 -14.21 9.52
CA GLY A 157 4.60 -13.32 10.40
C GLY A 157 4.20 -12.02 9.68
N HIS A 158 2.91 -11.65 9.74
CA HIS A 158 2.36 -10.46 9.10
C HIS A 158 1.98 -9.35 10.09
N GLY A 159 2.03 -9.59 11.39
CA GLY A 159 1.85 -8.59 12.46
C GLY A 159 0.43 -8.08 12.67
N LEU A 160 -0.60 -8.59 11.99
CA LEU A 160 -1.98 -8.09 12.12
C LEU A 160 -2.73 -8.60 13.36
N GLY A 161 -2.27 -9.69 13.98
CA GLY A 161 -2.97 -10.32 15.11
C GLY A 161 -4.26 -11.07 14.74
N ALA A 162 -4.68 -11.02 13.48
CA ALA A 162 -5.85 -11.72 12.94
C ALA A 162 -5.53 -12.26 11.54
N VAL A 163 -6.24 -13.29 11.10
CA VAL A 163 -6.05 -13.88 9.77
C VAL A 163 -6.44 -12.86 8.69
N PRO A 164 -5.55 -12.54 7.73
CA PRO A 164 -5.89 -11.60 6.67
C PRO A 164 -6.90 -12.21 5.68
N ASP A 165 -7.84 -11.42 5.21
CA ASP A 165 -8.81 -11.83 4.20
C ASP A 165 -8.21 -11.88 2.80
N ILE A 166 -7.24 -10.99 2.52
CA ILE A 166 -6.55 -10.90 1.24
C ILE A 166 -5.06 -10.74 1.50
N TRP A 167 -4.25 -11.44 0.71
CA TRP A 167 -2.81 -11.20 0.67
C TRP A 167 -2.30 -11.21 -0.77
N MET A 168 -1.27 -10.42 -1.03
CA MET A 168 -0.59 -10.35 -2.31
C MET A 168 0.92 -10.51 -2.10
N VAL A 169 1.55 -11.35 -2.91
CA VAL A 169 2.99 -11.63 -2.83
C VAL A 169 3.63 -11.45 -4.20
N LYS A 170 4.79 -10.83 -4.22
CA LYS A 170 5.60 -10.62 -5.42
C LYS A 170 7.07 -10.91 -5.13
N ASN A 171 7.70 -11.69 -6.00
CA ASN A 171 9.15 -11.77 -6.01
C ASN A 171 9.72 -10.45 -6.56
N ILE A 172 10.53 -9.76 -5.76
CA ILE A 172 11.10 -8.46 -6.13
C ILE A 172 12.46 -8.59 -6.84
N ASP A 173 13.18 -9.70 -6.66
CA ASP A 173 14.54 -9.88 -7.19
C ASP A 173 14.55 -10.38 -8.63
N SER A 174 13.44 -10.94 -9.11
CA SER A 174 13.33 -11.49 -10.46
C SER A 174 11.91 -11.40 -11.01
N SER A 175 11.75 -11.71 -12.29
CA SER A 175 10.41 -11.82 -12.88
C SER A 175 9.68 -13.05 -12.30
N GLY A 176 8.40 -12.91 -12.12
CA GLY A 176 7.49 -13.94 -11.61
C GLY A 176 6.11 -13.36 -11.40
N ASP A 177 5.08 -14.18 -11.46
CA ASP A 177 3.71 -13.72 -11.30
C ASP A 177 3.44 -13.18 -9.90
N TRP A 178 2.50 -12.25 -9.83
CA TRP A 178 1.85 -11.90 -8.58
C TRP A 178 1.06 -13.09 -8.05
N ARG A 179 1.18 -13.36 -6.77
CA ARG A 179 0.38 -14.38 -6.09
C ARG A 179 -0.63 -13.67 -5.20
N VAL A 180 -1.90 -13.97 -5.39
CA VAL A 180 -2.99 -13.40 -4.59
C VAL A 180 -3.75 -14.54 -3.93
N GLY A 181 -3.94 -14.45 -2.64
CA GLY A 181 -4.74 -15.38 -1.86
C GLY A 181 -5.90 -14.66 -1.19
N LEU A 182 -7.01 -15.36 -1.10
CA LEU A 182 -8.21 -14.94 -0.39
C LEU A 182 -8.48 -15.94 0.73
N ASN A 183 -8.77 -15.44 1.93
CA ASN A 183 -9.31 -16.26 2.99
C ASN A 183 -10.81 -16.48 2.72
N THR A 184 -11.13 -17.62 2.15
CA THR A 184 -12.54 -18.01 1.99
C THR A 184 -12.88 -19.07 3.04
N THR A 185 -14.10 -19.09 3.54
CA THR A 185 -14.61 -20.11 4.48
C THR A 185 -14.51 -21.55 3.94
N ALA A 186 -14.13 -21.72 2.68
CA ALA A 186 -13.92 -23.01 1.99
C ALA A 186 -12.44 -23.39 1.79
N GLY A 187 -11.50 -22.67 2.41
CA GLY A 187 -10.06 -22.86 2.25
C GLY A 187 -9.42 -21.77 1.36
N ALA A 188 -8.14 -21.51 1.61
CA ALA A 188 -7.41 -20.50 0.86
C ALA A 188 -7.29 -20.90 -0.62
N ALA A 189 -7.92 -20.12 -1.51
CA ALA A 189 -7.75 -20.26 -2.94
C ALA A 189 -6.54 -19.45 -3.40
N PHE A 190 -5.56 -20.10 -4.03
CA PHE A 190 -4.44 -19.44 -4.70
C PHE A 190 -4.85 -19.09 -6.12
N ASN A 191 -4.90 -17.81 -6.44
CA ASN A 191 -5.02 -17.35 -7.82
C ASN A 191 -3.72 -16.67 -8.26
N SER A 192 -3.21 -17.09 -9.41
CA SER A 192 -2.12 -16.41 -10.10
C SER A 192 -2.74 -15.34 -11.00
N LEU A 193 -2.35 -14.09 -10.83
CA LEU A 193 -2.61 -13.06 -11.83
C LEU A 193 -1.49 -13.13 -12.86
N SER A 194 -1.75 -13.81 -13.97
CA SER A 194 -0.91 -13.76 -15.16
C SER A 194 -1.42 -12.62 -16.04
N GLY A 195 -0.58 -11.66 -16.35
CA GLY A 195 -0.80 -10.68 -17.40
C GLY A 195 -0.41 -11.24 -18.75
#